data_811c6d3a6e36bc204d129d51640f15c4
#
_entry.id   811c6d3a6e36bc204d129d51640f15c4
#
_cell.length_a   1.000
_cell.length_b   1.000
_cell.length_c   1.000
_cell.angle_alpha   90.00
_cell.angle_beta   90.00
_cell.angle_gamma   90.00
#
_symmetry.space_group_name_H-M   'P 1'
#
loop_
_entity.id
_entity.type
_entity.pdbx_description
1 polymer ?
#
loop_
_entity_poly.entity_id
_entity_poly.type
_entity_poly.pdbx_seq_one_letter_code
_entity_poly.pdbx_strand_id
1 'polypeptide(L)'
;AARSTLSRMTRNGWLKTEREGRHSLHTLTARGRRILEEGGQRIFESRKTNWDGQWHQVVYSLPENKRKLRNDLRKRLTWLGFGRLAPGTWISPHNRLHEVEAMLDDLGARQYVEFFSGLRLVDGNDREIVERCWDMKNLNYQYSKFIDKWEPEYEKCTRALVKGDGLPPSECFAQRFWITHEYSPFPRLDPNLP
;
A
#
# COMPACT_ATOMS: atom_id res chain seq x y z
N ALA A 1 2.90 23.94 -6.57
CA ALA A 1 2.69 22.50 -6.25
C ALA A 1 2.11 22.28 -4.84
N ALA A 2 2.71 22.79 -3.73
CA ALA A 2 2.26 22.51 -2.35
C ALA A 2 0.80 22.89 -2.05
N ARG A 3 0.34 24.10 -2.48
CA ARG A 3 -1.04 24.56 -2.25
C ARG A 3 -2.09 23.66 -2.88
N SER A 4 -1.88 23.19 -4.10
CA SER A 4 -2.82 22.31 -4.80
C SER A 4 -2.89 20.92 -4.11
N THR A 5 -1.77 20.43 -3.60
CA THR A 5 -1.71 19.17 -2.84
C THR A 5 -2.47 19.29 -1.53
N LEU A 6 -2.22 20.34 -0.74
CA LEU A 6 -2.92 20.59 0.52
C LEU A 6 -4.44 20.76 0.30
N SER A 7 -4.86 21.51 -0.73
CA SER A 7 -6.28 21.67 -1.10
C SER A 7 -6.92 20.32 -1.45
N ARG A 8 -6.21 19.44 -2.18
CA ARG A 8 -6.70 18.10 -2.51
C ARG A 8 -6.81 17.21 -1.26
N MET A 9 -5.82 17.25 -0.37
CA MET A 9 -5.84 16.50 0.87
C MET A 9 -6.97 16.94 1.80
N THR A 10 -7.25 18.24 1.87
CA THR A 10 -8.39 18.80 2.62
C THR A 10 -9.71 18.36 2.02
N ARG A 11 -9.85 18.43 0.68
CA ARG A 11 -11.06 17.96 -0.03
C ARG A 11 -11.32 16.46 0.15
N ASN A 12 -10.26 15.67 0.27
CA ASN A 12 -10.34 14.24 0.54
C ASN A 12 -10.61 13.92 2.03
N GLY A 13 -10.73 14.94 2.88
CA GLY A 13 -10.97 14.78 4.31
C GLY A 13 -9.77 14.22 5.10
N TRP A 14 -8.55 14.33 4.56
CA TRP A 14 -7.33 13.90 5.25
C TRP A 14 -6.75 14.99 6.14
N LEU A 15 -6.96 16.25 5.75
CA LEU A 15 -6.58 17.43 6.51
C LEU A 15 -7.80 18.27 6.84
N LYS A 16 -7.78 18.91 8.00
CA LYS A 16 -8.59 20.08 8.29
C LYS A 16 -7.69 21.31 8.22
N THR A 17 -8.27 22.42 7.79
CA THR A 17 -7.58 23.70 7.64
C THR A 17 -8.26 24.71 8.56
N GLU A 18 -7.49 25.34 9.44
CA GLU A 18 -7.91 26.42 10.31
C GLU A 18 -7.13 27.68 9.94
N ARG A 19 -7.78 28.84 9.98
CA ARG A 19 -7.12 30.13 9.76
C ARG A 19 -6.70 30.75 11.09
N GLU A 20 -5.44 31.10 11.17
CA GLU A 20 -4.87 31.84 12.28
C GLU A 20 -4.20 33.12 11.76
N GLY A 21 -4.96 34.21 11.74
CA GLY A 21 -4.54 35.46 11.14
C GLY A 21 -4.25 35.34 9.62
N ARG A 22 -2.99 35.57 9.24
CA ARG A 22 -2.53 35.45 7.84
C ARG A 22 -2.05 34.05 7.48
N HIS A 23 -1.99 33.13 8.43
CA HIS A 23 -1.51 31.77 8.24
C HIS A 23 -2.66 30.78 8.18
N SER A 24 -2.46 29.68 7.45
CA SER A 24 -3.36 28.54 7.42
C SER A 24 -2.65 27.36 8.07
N LEU A 25 -3.23 26.86 9.16
CA LEU A 25 -2.79 25.65 9.83
C LEU A 25 -3.51 24.43 9.23
N HIS A 26 -2.73 23.43 8.88
CA HIS A 26 -3.25 22.17 8.36
C HIS A 26 -2.96 21.05 9.37
N THR A 27 -4.01 20.44 9.90
CA THR A 27 -3.91 19.31 10.84
C THR A 27 -4.50 18.05 10.25
N LEU A 28 -3.93 16.89 10.58
CA LEU A 28 -4.48 15.60 10.18
C LEU A 28 -5.84 15.38 10.87
N THR A 29 -6.81 14.96 10.08
CA THR A 29 -8.05 14.40 10.62
C THR A 29 -7.80 12.98 11.17
N ALA A 30 -8.76 12.43 11.92
CA ALA A 30 -8.69 11.02 12.33
C ALA A 30 -8.52 10.08 11.13
N ARG A 31 -9.22 10.36 10.02
CA ARG A 31 -9.07 9.63 8.74
C ARG A 31 -7.67 9.77 8.15
N GLY A 32 -7.11 10.98 8.13
CA GLY A 32 -5.76 11.23 7.62
C GLY A 32 -4.70 10.52 8.46
N ARG A 33 -4.85 10.51 9.78
CA ARG A 33 -3.95 9.81 10.71
C ARG A 33 -3.97 8.30 10.47
N ARG A 34 -5.15 7.70 10.40
CA ARG A 34 -5.32 6.27 10.10
C ARG A 34 -4.64 5.88 8.78
N ILE A 35 -4.82 6.65 7.71
CA ILE A 35 -4.18 6.38 6.40
C ILE A 35 -2.65 6.41 6.51
N LEU A 36 -2.09 7.33 7.29
CA LEU A 36 -0.64 7.39 7.51
C LEU A 36 -0.13 6.22 8.34
N GLU A 37 -0.85 5.84 9.39
CA GLU A 37 -0.50 4.70 10.25
C GLU A 37 -0.55 3.39 9.45
N GLU A 38 -1.62 3.13 8.72
CA GLU A 38 -1.77 1.96 7.84
C GLU A 38 -0.68 1.92 6.75
N GLY A 39 -0.35 3.08 6.17
CA GLY A 39 0.73 3.20 5.19
C GLY A 39 2.10 2.92 5.80
N GLY A 40 2.37 3.45 7.00
CA GLY A 40 3.60 3.23 7.74
C GLY A 40 3.77 1.76 8.14
N GLN A 41 2.76 1.16 8.74
CA GLN A 41 2.77 -0.26 9.11
C GLN A 41 3.07 -1.14 7.89
N ARG A 42 2.43 -0.86 6.77
CA ARG A 42 2.63 -1.62 5.53
C ARG A 42 4.05 -1.51 4.97
N ILE A 43 4.66 -0.32 5.02
CA ILE A 43 6.02 -0.09 4.53
C ILE A 43 7.06 -0.74 5.45
N PHE A 44 6.88 -0.68 6.76
CA PHE A 44 7.92 -1.04 7.72
C PHE A 44 7.69 -2.38 8.44
N GLU A 45 6.46 -2.91 8.48
CA GLU A 45 6.11 -4.09 9.26
C GLU A 45 5.73 -5.32 8.40
N SER A 46 5.40 -5.13 7.12
CA SER A 46 4.90 -6.20 6.25
C SER A 46 5.85 -7.41 6.07
N ARG A 47 7.13 -7.25 6.39
CA ARG A 47 8.15 -8.31 6.25
C ARG A 47 8.25 -9.27 7.44
N LYS A 48 7.45 -9.10 8.50
CA LYS A 48 7.62 -9.85 9.76
C LYS A 48 6.73 -11.09 9.90
N THR A 49 5.79 -11.30 9.01
CA THR A 49 4.87 -12.43 9.12
C THR A 49 5.21 -13.53 8.13
N ASN A 50 5.57 -14.70 8.64
CA ASN A 50 5.59 -15.89 7.82
C ASN A 50 4.16 -16.18 7.36
N TRP A 51 3.99 -16.50 6.09
CA TRP A 51 2.70 -16.91 5.56
C TRP A 51 2.27 -18.25 6.19
N ASP A 52 1.02 -18.34 6.62
CA ASP A 52 0.45 -19.49 7.29
C ASP A 52 -0.16 -20.54 6.32
N GLY A 53 0.03 -20.35 5.01
CA GLY A 53 -0.53 -21.21 3.96
C GLY A 53 -2.02 -20.96 3.71
N GLN A 54 -2.57 -19.85 4.20
CA GLN A 54 -3.99 -19.52 4.03
C GLN A 54 -4.18 -18.33 3.09
N TRP A 55 -5.23 -18.43 2.29
CA TRP A 55 -5.67 -17.37 1.41
C TRP A 55 -6.90 -16.67 1.96
N HIS A 56 -7.01 -15.39 1.64
CA HIS A 56 -8.16 -14.55 1.95
C HIS A 56 -8.73 -14.02 0.65
N GLN A 57 -10.05 -14.10 0.50
CA GLN A 57 -10.70 -13.81 -0.77
C GLN A 57 -11.79 -12.76 -0.61
N VAL A 58 -11.82 -11.80 -1.53
CA VAL A 58 -12.91 -10.85 -1.72
C VAL A 58 -13.63 -11.19 -3.00
N VAL A 59 -14.94 -11.41 -2.89
CA VAL A 59 -15.82 -11.63 -4.04
C VAL A 59 -16.85 -10.52 -4.08
N TYR A 60 -17.03 -9.90 -5.24
CA TYR A 60 -18.09 -8.91 -5.40
C TYR A 60 -18.90 -9.11 -6.67
N SER A 61 -20.18 -8.83 -6.57
CA SER A 61 -21.12 -8.76 -7.70
C SER A 61 -21.82 -7.41 -7.70
N LEU A 62 -21.60 -6.63 -8.75
CA LEU A 62 -22.12 -5.28 -8.88
C LEU A 62 -22.99 -5.15 -10.12
N PRO A 63 -24.17 -4.51 -10.01
CA PRO A 63 -24.99 -4.19 -11.17
C PRO A 63 -24.23 -3.34 -12.20
N GLU A 64 -24.64 -3.42 -13.47
CA GLU A 64 -23.98 -2.74 -14.59
C GLU A 64 -23.89 -1.23 -14.39
N ASN A 65 -24.94 -0.62 -13.85
CA ASN A 65 -25.05 0.82 -13.59
C ASN A 65 -24.10 1.31 -12.48
N LYS A 66 -23.41 0.43 -11.75
CA LYS A 66 -22.46 0.74 -10.68
C LYS A 66 -20.99 0.73 -11.14
N ARG A 67 -20.73 1.09 -12.40
CA ARG A 67 -19.37 1.07 -12.99
C ARG A 67 -18.34 1.88 -12.20
N LYS A 68 -18.73 3.06 -11.69
CA LYS A 68 -17.82 3.89 -10.86
C LYS A 68 -17.41 3.16 -9.59
N LEU A 69 -18.39 2.60 -8.84
CA LEU A 69 -18.14 1.84 -7.62
C LEU A 69 -17.24 0.62 -7.89
N ARG A 70 -17.45 -0.09 -9.01
CA ARG A 70 -16.61 -1.22 -9.44
C ARG A 70 -15.15 -0.79 -9.65
N ASN A 71 -14.92 0.37 -10.27
CA ASN A 71 -13.59 0.90 -10.49
C ASN A 71 -12.92 1.36 -9.18
N ASP A 72 -13.67 1.94 -8.27
CA ASP A 72 -13.17 2.38 -6.96
C ASP A 72 -12.81 1.18 -6.09
N LEU A 73 -13.63 0.11 -6.08
CA LEU A 73 -13.32 -1.16 -5.42
C LEU A 73 -12.02 -1.78 -5.95
N ARG A 74 -11.88 -1.88 -7.29
CA ARG A 74 -10.66 -2.41 -7.92
C ARG A 74 -9.41 -1.66 -7.47
N LYS A 75 -9.44 -0.32 -7.52
CA LYS A 75 -8.31 0.53 -7.11
C LYS A 75 -7.96 0.32 -5.63
N ARG A 76 -8.98 0.23 -4.78
CA ARG A 76 -8.80 0.03 -3.35
C ARG A 76 -8.27 -1.36 -3.02
N LEU A 77 -8.78 -2.42 -3.65
CA LEU A 77 -8.28 -3.79 -3.46
C LEU A 77 -6.83 -3.93 -3.95
N THR A 78 -6.48 -3.36 -5.12
CA THR A 78 -5.08 -3.29 -5.55
C THR A 78 -4.22 -2.53 -4.54
N TRP A 79 -4.73 -1.41 -4.00
CA TRP A 79 -4.01 -0.64 -2.99
C TRP A 79 -3.83 -1.42 -1.69
N LEU A 80 -4.76 -2.30 -1.32
CA LEU A 80 -4.65 -3.21 -0.18
C LEU A 80 -3.73 -4.42 -0.44
N GLY A 81 -3.19 -4.58 -1.66
CA GLY A 81 -2.27 -5.66 -2.02
C GLY A 81 -2.97 -6.95 -2.49
N PHE A 82 -4.28 -6.90 -2.74
CA PHE A 82 -4.97 -8.04 -3.32
C PHE A 82 -4.59 -8.24 -4.78
N GLY A 83 -4.33 -9.48 -5.18
CA GLY A 83 -4.20 -9.93 -6.54
C GLY A 83 -5.57 -10.28 -7.15
N ARG A 84 -5.73 -10.04 -8.45
CA ARG A 84 -6.98 -10.33 -9.15
C ARG A 84 -6.99 -11.78 -9.65
N LEU A 85 -7.82 -12.61 -9.04
CA LEU A 85 -7.97 -14.03 -9.42
C LEU A 85 -8.89 -14.22 -10.63
N ALA A 86 -10.03 -13.52 -10.65
CA ALA A 86 -11.04 -13.57 -11.72
C ALA A 86 -11.85 -12.24 -11.76
N PRO A 87 -12.73 -12.01 -12.73
CA PRO A 87 -13.67 -10.90 -12.69
C PRO A 87 -14.50 -10.93 -11.42
N GLY A 88 -14.41 -9.86 -10.61
CA GLY A 88 -15.12 -9.77 -9.32
C GLY A 88 -14.49 -10.55 -8.17
N THR A 89 -13.38 -11.27 -8.38
CA THR A 89 -12.74 -12.12 -7.39
C THR A 89 -11.28 -11.70 -7.18
N TRP A 90 -10.92 -11.45 -5.93
CA TRP A 90 -9.60 -10.98 -5.51
C TRP A 90 -9.07 -11.85 -4.39
N ILE A 91 -7.77 -12.02 -4.29
CA ILE A 91 -7.13 -12.90 -3.32
C ILE A 91 -5.93 -12.21 -2.67
N SER A 92 -5.68 -12.51 -1.41
CA SER A 92 -4.51 -12.02 -0.66
C SER A 92 -3.99 -13.14 0.24
N PRO A 93 -2.66 -13.27 0.41
CA PRO A 93 -2.07 -14.18 1.40
C PRO A 93 -2.15 -13.61 2.82
N HIS A 94 -2.56 -12.35 2.97
CA HIS A 94 -2.63 -11.68 4.26
C HIS A 94 -4.08 -11.37 4.63
N ASN A 95 -4.42 -11.60 5.90
CA ASN A 95 -5.73 -11.21 6.43
C ASN A 95 -5.82 -9.68 6.50
N ARG A 96 -6.67 -9.12 5.63
CA ARG A 96 -6.96 -7.68 5.53
C ARG A 96 -8.42 -7.37 5.85
N LEU A 97 -9.04 -8.16 6.73
CA LEU A 97 -10.46 -8.03 7.02
C LEU A 97 -10.82 -6.61 7.48
N HIS A 98 -10.08 -6.06 8.44
CA HIS A 98 -10.37 -4.73 8.97
C HIS A 98 -10.24 -3.62 7.92
N GLU A 99 -9.20 -3.69 7.08
CA GLU A 99 -9.03 -2.72 6.00
C GLU A 99 -10.09 -2.85 4.92
N VAL A 100 -10.53 -4.09 4.63
CA VAL A 100 -11.63 -4.35 3.70
C VAL A 100 -12.94 -3.82 4.27
N GLU A 101 -13.26 -4.07 5.54
CA GLU A 101 -14.45 -3.55 6.19
C GLU A 101 -14.50 -2.02 6.16
N ALA A 102 -13.42 -1.35 6.58
CA ALA A 102 -13.34 0.11 6.54
C ALA A 102 -13.50 0.67 5.11
N MET A 103 -12.93 -0.03 4.11
CA MET A 103 -13.09 0.31 2.70
C MET A 103 -14.54 0.18 2.24
N LEU A 104 -15.22 -0.89 2.61
CA LEU A 104 -16.61 -1.16 2.22
C LEU A 104 -17.57 -0.14 2.82
N ASP A 105 -17.34 0.27 4.08
CA ASP A 105 -18.11 1.31 4.74
C ASP A 105 -17.91 2.68 4.06
N ASP A 106 -16.67 3.04 3.77
CA ASP A 106 -16.32 4.27 3.03
C ASP A 106 -16.98 4.37 1.64
N LEU A 107 -17.13 3.23 0.96
CA LEU A 107 -17.69 3.14 -0.39
C LEU A 107 -19.21 2.88 -0.42
N GLY A 108 -19.81 2.52 0.72
CA GLY A 108 -21.21 2.06 0.78
C GLY A 108 -21.43 0.79 -0.05
N ALA A 109 -20.44 -0.12 -0.03
CA ALA A 109 -20.39 -1.28 -0.94
C ALA A 109 -20.66 -2.62 -0.24
N ARG A 110 -20.86 -2.64 1.07
CA ARG A 110 -20.96 -3.88 1.89
C ARG A 110 -21.97 -4.89 1.33
N GLN A 111 -23.12 -4.46 0.85
CA GLN A 111 -24.16 -5.32 0.30
C GLN A 111 -23.80 -6.04 -1.02
N TYR A 112 -22.68 -5.71 -1.63
CA TYR A 112 -22.23 -6.28 -2.91
C TYR A 112 -20.98 -7.15 -2.77
N VAL A 113 -20.45 -7.27 -1.56
CA VAL A 113 -19.10 -7.84 -1.33
C VAL A 113 -19.15 -8.86 -0.22
N GLU A 114 -18.58 -10.04 -0.50
CA GLU A 114 -18.32 -11.09 0.48
C GLU A 114 -16.82 -11.21 0.71
N PHE A 115 -16.43 -11.48 1.94
CA PHE A 115 -15.05 -11.74 2.33
C PHE A 115 -14.93 -13.14 2.94
N PHE A 116 -14.02 -13.93 2.41
CA PHE A 116 -13.69 -15.27 2.88
C PHE A 116 -12.26 -15.28 3.43
N SER A 117 -12.07 -15.99 4.53
CA SER A 117 -10.78 -16.08 5.22
C SER A 117 -10.43 -17.54 5.51
N GLY A 118 -9.13 -17.84 5.56
CA GLY A 118 -8.66 -19.18 5.91
C GLY A 118 -8.82 -20.23 4.81
N LEU A 119 -8.85 -19.81 3.55
CA LEU A 119 -8.97 -20.71 2.41
C LEU A 119 -7.63 -21.39 2.13
N ARG A 120 -7.68 -22.69 1.79
CA ARG A 120 -6.52 -23.44 1.31
C ARG A 120 -6.79 -24.01 -0.07
N LEU A 121 -5.75 -24.10 -0.90
CA LEU A 121 -5.85 -24.84 -2.13
C LEU A 121 -6.01 -26.34 -1.83
N VAL A 122 -6.97 -26.97 -2.48
CA VAL A 122 -7.15 -28.42 -2.41
C VAL A 122 -6.23 -29.07 -3.43
N ASP A 123 -6.22 -28.54 -4.65
CA ASP A 123 -5.35 -28.98 -5.74
C ASP A 123 -4.66 -27.75 -6.35
N GLY A 124 -3.41 -27.91 -6.77
CA GLY A 124 -2.64 -26.86 -7.43
C GLY A 124 -1.46 -26.36 -6.62
N ASN A 125 -0.83 -25.34 -7.16
CA ASN A 125 0.38 -24.76 -6.61
C ASN A 125 0.14 -23.27 -6.29
N ASP A 126 0.42 -22.88 -5.05
CA ASP A 126 0.32 -21.49 -4.59
C ASP A 126 1.13 -20.53 -5.47
N ARG A 127 2.28 -20.96 -5.97
CA ARG A 127 3.12 -20.20 -6.90
C ARG A 127 2.38 -19.85 -8.20
N GLU A 128 1.60 -20.76 -8.75
CA GLU A 128 0.81 -20.52 -9.96
C GLU A 128 -0.28 -19.47 -9.72
N ILE A 129 -0.88 -19.44 -8.53
CA ILE A 129 -1.81 -18.38 -8.14
C ILE A 129 -1.08 -17.03 -8.09
N VAL A 130 0.09 -16.98 -7.48
CA VAL A 130 0.89 -15.76 -7.41
C VAL A 130 1.23 -15.24 -8.80
N GLU A 131 1.79 -16.08 -9.67
CA GLU A 131 2.18 -15.71 -11.03
C GLU A 131 0.99 -15.24 -11.89
N ARG A 132 -0.22 -15.76 -11.61
CA ARG A 132 -1.46 -15.37 -12.30
C ARG A 132 -2.06 -14.07 -11.77
N CYS A 133 -1.96 -13.82 -10.46
CA CYS A 133 -2.65 -12.72 -9.79
C CYS A 133 -1.79 -11.46 -9.64
N TRP A 134 -0.45 -11.59 -9.66
CA TRP A 134 0.51 -10.49 -9.57
C TRP A 134 1.50 -10.52 -10.73
N ASP A 135 1.89 -9.35 -11.20
CA ASP A 135 2.94 -9.22 -12.22
C ASP A 135 4.34 -9.31 -11.59
N MET A 136 4.72 -10.55 -11.21
CA MET A 136 6.00 -10.82 -10.54
C MET A 136 7.21 -10.45 -11.39
N LYS A 137 7.11 -10.54 -12.72
CA LYS A 137 8.22 -10.16 -13.63
C LYS A 137 8.49 -8.66 -13.56
N ASN A 138 7.43 -7.86 -13.64
CA ASN A 138 7.56 -6.41 -13.53
C ASN A 138 7.97 -6.00 -12.11
N LEU A 139 7.46 -6.66 -11.07
CA LEU A 139 7.85 -6.42 -9.69
C LEU A 139 9.35 -6.65 -9.48
N ASN A 140 9.88 -7.79 -9.94
CA ASN A 140 11.32 -8.11 -9.85
C ASN A 140 12.17 -7.09 -10.61
N TYR A 141 11.72 -6.66 -11.79
CA TYR A 141 12.41 -5.61 -12.56
C TYR A 141 12.43 -4.27 -11.79
N GLN A 142 11.34 -3.89 -11.15
CA GLN A 142 11.30 -2.68 -10.34
C GLN A 142 12.20 -2.79 -9.11
N TYR A 143 12.24 -3.95 -8.44
CA TYR A 143 13.17 -4.20 -7.33
C TYR A 143 14.62 -4.08 -7.77
N SER A 144 15.02 -4.70 -8.91
CA SER A 144 16.38 -4.57 -9.43
C SER A 144 16.74 -3.11 -9.66
N LYS A 145 15.88 -2.34 -10.33
CA LYS A 145 16.13 -0.90 -10.53
C LYS A 145 16.24 -0.11 -9.24
N PHE A 146 15.44 -0.45 -8.25
CA PHE A 146 15.50 0.19 -6.93
C PHE A 146 16.83 -0.12 -6.24
N ILE A 147 17.26 -1.37 -6.26
CA ILE A 147 18.54 -1.81 -5.69
C ILE A 147 19.70 -1.13 -6.42
N ASP A 148 19.77 -1.22 -7.74
CA ASP A 148 20.83 -0.61 -8.57
C ASP A 148 21.01 0.89 -8.27
N LYS A 149 19.91 1.58 -7.98
CA LYS A 149 19.93 3.01 -7.64
C LYS A 149 20.42 3.29 -6.22
N TRP A 150 19.94 2.51 -5.25
CA TRP A 150 20.10 2.84 -3.82
C TRP A 150 21.27 2.11 -3.14
N GLU A 151 21.75 1.00 -3.68
CA GLU A 151 22.88 0.26 -3.14
C GLU A 151 24.17 1.11 -3.06
N PRO A 152 24.57 1.88 -4.12
CA PRO A 152 25.75 2.74 -4.05
C PRO A 152 25.61 3.84 -2.97
N GLU A 153 24.43 4.40 -2.79
CA GLU A 153 24.16 5.41 -1.77
C GLU A 153 24.21 4.80 -0.36
N TYR A 154 23.67 3.60 -0.19
CA TYR A 154 23.77 2.84 1.06
C TYR A 154 25.24 2.55 1.44
N GLU A 155 26.05 2.09 0.50
CA GLU A 155 27.47 1.84 0.72
C GLU A 155 28.24 3.10 1.06
N LYS A 156 27.92 4.23 0.39
CA LYS A 156 28.52 5.54 0.70
C LYS A 156 28.19 5.97 2.13
N CYS A 157 26.92 5.87 2.53
CA CYS A 157 26.48 6.20 3.89
C CYS A 157 27.16 5.30 4.94
N THR A 158 27.21 4.00 4.69
CA THR A 158 27.84 3.02 5.60
C THR A 158 29.33 3.31 5.78
N ARG A 159 30.04 3.60 4.69
CA ARG A 159 31.45 3.98 4.74
C ARG A 159 31.71 5.27 5.51
N ALA A 160 30.83 6.27 5.35
CA ALA A 160 30.93 7.54 6.10
C ALA A 160 30.72 7.32 7.61
N LEU A 161 29.72 6.52 7.98
CA LEU A 161 29.46 6.18 9.38
C LEU A 161 30.62 5.44 10.05
N VAL A 162 31.23 4.48 9.36
CA VAL A 162 32.40 3.72 9.88
C VAL A 162 33.58 4.64 10.11
N LYS A 163 33.76 5.69 9.28
CA LYS A 163 34.85 6.68 9.43
C LYS A 163 34.58 7.75 10.49
N GLY A 164 33.40 7.77 11.08
CA GLY A 164 32.96 8.80 12.02
C GLY A 164 32.52 10.11 11.35
N ASP A 165 32.53 10.17 10.02
CA ASP A 165 32.09 11.30 9.22
C ASP A 165 30.60 11.11 8.90
N GLY A 166 29.72 11.46 9.84
CA GLY A 166 28.26 11.38 9.60
C GLY A 166 27.83 12.30 8.44
N LEU A 167 26.81 11.88 7.70
CA LEU A 167 26.19 12.74 6.69
C LEU A 167 25.49 13.94 7.37
N PRO A 168 25.48 15.12 6.70
CA PRO A 168 24.68 16.25 7.19
C PRO A 168 23.22 15.85 7.43
N PRO A 169 22.56 16.33 8.51
CA PRO A 169 21.18 15.96 8.82
C PRO A 169 20.18 16.21 7.68
N SER A 170 20.39 17.28 6.89
CA SER A 170 19.57 17.59 5.72
C SER A 170 19.70 16.55 4.60
N GLU A 171 20.90 16.03 4.39
CA GLU A 171 21.17 14.99 3.39
C GLU A 171 20.57 13.65 3.84
N CYS A 172 20.77 13.27 5.11
CA CYS A 172 20.12 12.09 5.69
C CYS A 172 18.58 12.15 5.56
N PHE A 173 17.98 13.31 5.84
CA PHE A 173 16.55 13.50 5.70
C PHE A 173 16.10 13.32 4.25
N ALA A 174 16.79 13.95 3.30
CA ALA A 174 16.47 13.87 1.88
C ALA A 174 16.58 12.43 1.36
N GLN A 175 17.67 11.72 1.69
CA GLN A 175 17.85 10.34 1.30
C GLN A 175 16.78 9.42 1.90
N ARG A 176 16.50 9.55 3.20
CA ARG A 176 15.43 8.79 3.88
C ARG A 176 14.07 9.04 3.24
N PHE A 177 13.76 10.29 2.91
CA PHE A 177 12.51 10.66 2.26
C PHE A 177 12.39 9.97 0.88
N TRP A 178 13.41 10.09 0.04
CA TRP A 178 13.36 9.57 -1.32
C TRP A 178 13.35 8.03 -1.36
N ILE A 179 14.19 7.36 -0.56
CA ILE A 179 14.19 5.89 -0.50
C ILE A 179 12.83 5.37 -0.01
N THR A 180 12.25 6.00 1.03
CA THR A 180 10.92 5.61 1.54
C THR A 180 9.84 5.87 0.49
N HIS A 181 9.90 7.01 -0.20
CA HIS A 181 8.94 7.37 -1.25
C HIS A 181 8.98 6.37 -2.41
N GLU A 182 10.16 6.03 -2.90
CA GLU A 182 10.33 5.09 -4.00
C GLU A 182 10.06 3.64 -3.60
N TYR A 183 10.32 3.27 -2.35
CA TYR A 183 9.97 1.96 -1.80
C TYR A 183 8.46 1.78 -1.54
N SER A 184 7.74 2.85 -1.25
CA SER A 184 6.34 2.79 -0.80
C SER A 184 5.35 2.06 -1.72
N PRO A 185 5.57 1.94 -3.06
CA PRO A 185 4.73 1.11 -3.92
C PRO A 185 4.91 -0.40 -3.72
N PHE A 186 6.11 -0.87 -3.39
CA PHE A 186 6.44 -2.31 -3.35
C PHE A 186 5.56 -3.14 -2.42
N PRO A 187 5.32 -2.75 -1.15
CA PRO A 187 4.47 -3.53 -0.23
C PRO A 187 3.02 -3.73 -0.69
N ARG A 188 2.60 -3.01 -1.73
CA ARG A 188 1.27 -3.15 -2.34
C ARG A 188 1.27 -4.04 -3.57
N LEU A 189 2.43 -4.15 -4.22
CA LEU A 189 2.62 -4.93 -5.44
C LEU A 189 3.14 -6.33 -5.13
N ASP A 190 3.81 -6.46 -3.99
CA ASP A 190 4.42 -7.71 -3.53
C ASP A 190 3.43 -8.48 -2.65
N PRO A 191 3.05 -9.70 -3.02
CA PRO A 191 2.26 -10.58 -2.16
C PRO A 191 3.01 -10.98 -0.88
N ASN A 192 4.33 -10.73 -0.80
CA ASN A 192 5.18 -11.01 0.35
C ASN A 192 5.05 -12.46 0.84
N LEU A 193 5.18 -13.39 -0.09
CA LEU A 193 5.24 -14.83 0.17
C LEU A 193 6.69 -15.32 0.22
N PRO A 194 6.99 -16.38 1.00
CA PRO A 194 8.33 -16.96 1.08
C PRO A 194 8.81 -17.53 -0.23
#